data_6b9eb70d105553f6dee79f97349f8874
#
_entry.id   6b9eb70d105553f6dee79f97349f8874
#
_cell.length_a   1.000
_cell.length_b   1.000
_cell.length_c   1.000
_cell.angle_alpha   90.00
_cell.angle_beta   90.00
_cell.angle_gamma   90.00
#
_symmetry.space_group_name_H-M   'P 1'
#
loop_
_entity.id
_entity.type
_entity.pdbx_description
1 polymer ?
#
loop_
_entity_poly.entity_id
_entity_poly.type
_entity_poly.pdbx_seq_one_letter_code
_entity_poly.pdbx_strand_id
1 'polypeptide(L)'
;QQSENAVGEQAAQVTVDLSAYLAQNPDFIAWLRISGTNVDYPVVQTVDPDYYLNHTFSGKQSVVGTLFSLADTDYQTPGRNIAIYGHHLRSSGEKMFTSLMRYKNPDFYEDNQTIVLDSLYRHSEYTIFAVVNMKTGDWEPSRTTFSGDAAFMAFVNRANSESLYDTGVEV
;
A
#
# COMPACT_ATOMS: atom_id res chain seq x y z
N GLN A 1 8.36 34.01 -31.69
CA GLN A 1 9.22 33.15 -30.91
C GLN A 1 8.44 32.68 -29.70
N GLN A 2 7.90 31.49 -29.81
CA GLN A 2 7.24 30.76 -28.73
C GLN A 2 8.25 29.78 -28.19
N SER A 3 8.61 29.90 -26.92
CA SER A 3 9.37 28.91 -26.19
C SER A 3 8.36 28.01 -25.45
N GLU A 4 8.16 26.81 -25.98
CA GLU A 4 7.51 25.72 -25.32
C GLU A 4 8.39 25.21 -24.18
N ASN A 5 7.95 25.43 -22.94
CA ASN A 5 8.50 24.75 -21.79
C ASN A 5 7.83 23.36 -21.70
N ALA A 6 8.49 22.36 -22.27
CA ALA A 6 8.19 20.98 -21.95
C ALA A 6 8.68 20.72 -20.51
N VAL A 7 7.75 20.64 -19.57
CA VAL A 7 8.00 20.07 -18.25
C VAL A 7 8.20 18.57 -18.46
N GLY A 8 9.45 18.14 -18.51
CA GLY A 8 9.80 16.75 -18.57
C GLY A 8 9.42 16.07 -17.24
N GLU A 9 8.44 15.21 -17.30
CA GLU A 9 8.12 14.24 -16.25
C GLU A 9 9.30 13.29 -16.11
N GLN A 10 10.22 13.61 -15.20
CA GLN A 10 11.31 12.70 -14.84
C GLN A 10 10.70 11.57 -14.01
N ALA A 11 10.48 10.44 -14.64
CA ALA A 11 10.21 9.20 -13.93
C ALA A 11 11.34 8.97 -12.92
N ALA A 12 11.02 9.04 -11.62
CA ALA A 12 11.98 8.80 -10.57
C ALA A 12 12.55 7.39 -10.74
N GLN A 13 13.86 7.28 -10.92
CA GLN A 13 14.52 5.97 -11.06
C GLN A 13 14.40 5.21 -9.74
N VAL A 14 13.99 3.95 -9.82
CA VAL A 14 14.04 3.02 -8.69
C VAL A 14 15.49 2.95 -8.21
N THR A 15 15.75 3.49 -7.02
CA THR A 15 17.11 3.57 -6.44
C THR A 15 17.46 2.34 -5.59
N VAL A 16 16.50 1.42 -5.39
CA VAL A 16 16.68 0.20 -4.58
C VAL A 16 16.86 -0.99 -5.50
N ASP A 17 17.97 -1.72 -5.34
CA ASP A 17 18.15 -3.00 -6.02
C ASP A 17 17.26 -4.07 -5.35
N LEU A 18 16.14 -4.38 -5.98
CA LEU A 18 15.17 -5.37 -5.52
C LEU A 18 15.48 -6.79 -6.02
N SER A 19 16.49 -6.98 -6.85
CA SER A 19 16.82 -8.27 -7.46
C SER A 19 17.20 -9.34 -6.43
N ALA A 20 17.87 -8.94 -5.35
CA ALA A 20 18.25 -9.85 -4.26
C ALA A 20 17.03 -10.42 -3.51
N TYR A 21 15.93 -9.65 -3.39
CA TYR A 21 14.70 -10.12 -2.77
C TYR A 21 13.92 -11.05 -3.71
N LEU A 22 13.85 -10.71 -5.00
CA LEU A 22 13.26 -11.58 -6.01
C LEU A 22 14.00 -12.93 -6.11
N ALA A 23 15.33 -12.94 -5.97
CA ALA A 23 16.11 -14.17 -5.95
C ALA A 23 15.84 -15.04 -4.69
N GLN A 24 15.45 -14.44 -3.58
CA GLN A 24 15.08 -15.17 -2.34
C GLN A 24 13.66 -15.71 -2.37
N ASN A 25 12.73 -14.98 -2.98
CA ASN A 25 11.33 -15.36 -3.10
C ASN A 25 10.79 -14.91 -4.46
N PRO A 26 10.42 -15.85 -5.36
CA PRO A 26 9.88 -15.50 -6.68
C PRO A 26 8.52 -14.79 -6.64
N ASP A 27 7.79 -14.85 -5.52
CA ASP A 27 6.53 -14.12 -5.31
C ASP A 27 6.75 -12.66 -4.92
N PHE A 28 8.01 -12.23 -4.72
CA PHE A 28 8.31 -10.84 -4.39
C PHE A 28 7.89 -9.89 -5.51
N ILE A 29 7.17 -8.82 -5.16
CA ILE A 29 6.67 -7.83 -6.13
C ILE A 29 7.04 -6.39 -5.78
N ALA A 30 7.13 -6.04 -4.50
CA ALA A 30 7.38 -4.67 -4.07
C ALA A 30 7.98 -4.60 -2.66
N TRP A 31 8.48 -3.42 -2.31
CA TRP A 31 8.86 -3.03 -0.96
C TRP A 31 7.99 -1.86 -0.50
N LEU A 32 7.36 -1.98 0.66
CA LEU A 32 6.47 -0.97 1.24
C LEU A 32 7.10 -0.30 2.45
N ARG A 33 7.12 1.04 2.46
CA ARG A 33 7.48 1.86 3.62
C ARG A 33 6.38 2.87 3.92
N ILE A 34 6.06 3.07 5.20
CA ILE A 34 5.07 4.06 5.63
C ILE A 34 5.69 4.92 6.73
N SER A 35 5.71 6.24 6.51
CA SER A 35 6.35 7.22 7.38
C SER A 35 5.93 7.07 8.84
N GLY A 36 6.91 7.20 9.76
CA GLY A 36 6.70 7.18 11.21
C GLY A 36 6.26 5.83 11.79
N THR A 37 6.10 4.81 10.97
CA THR A 37 5.67 3.46 11.40
C THR A 37 6.82 2.46 11.29
N ASN A 38 6.59 1.23 11.77
CA ASN A 38 7.51 0.11 11.57
C ASN A 38 7.24 -0.64 10.25
N VAL A 39 6.38 -0.09 9.37
CA VAL A 39 6.15 -0.68 8.06
C VAL A 39 7.33 -0.37 7.15
N ASP A 40 8.21 -1.35 7.02
CA ASP A 40 9.37 -1.38 6.14
C ASP A 40 9.61 -2.84 5.75
N TYR A 41 8.77 -3.34 4.81
CA TYR A 41 8.63 -4.77 4.55
C TYR A 41 8.52 -5.09 3.06
N PRO A 42 8.98 -6.31 2.67
CA PRO A 42 8.66 -6.85 1.36
C PRO A 42 7.16 -7.13 1.23
N VAL A 43 6.65 -6.94 0.03
CA VAL A 43 5.31 -7.34 -0.41
C VAL A 43 5.46 -8.47 -1.40
N VAL A 44 4.68 -9.52 -1.23
CA VAL A 44 4.61 -10.66 -2.16
C VAL A 44 3.29 -10.65 -2.91
N GLN A 45 3.23 -11.31 -4.05
CA GLN A 45 2.00 -11.49 -4.82
C GLN A 45 1.62 -12.97 -4.85
N THR A 46 0.37 -13.29 -4.54
CA THR A 46 -0.07 -14.68 -4.38
C THR A 46 -1.48 -14.91 -4.91
N VAL A 47 -1.72 -16.14 -5.36
CA VAL A 47 -3.07 -16.64 -5.68
C VAL A 47 -3.78 -17.20 -4.45
N ASP A 48 -3.03 -17.58 -3.41
CA ASP A 48 -3.54 -18.11 -2.14
C ASP A 48 -3.36 -17.06 -1.04
N PRO A 49 -4.43 -16.31 -0.67
CA PRO A 49 -4.35 -15.29 0.36
C PRO A 49 -4.02 -15.85 1.75
N ASP A 50 -4.33 -17.11 2.02
CA ASP A 50 -4.11 -17.73 3.35
C ASP A 50 -2.66 -18.14 3.56
N TYR A 51 -1.90 -18.39 2.49
CA TYR A 51 -0.51 -18.81 2.60
C TYR A 51 0.34 -17.78 3.35
N TYR A 52 0.40 -16.54 2.86
CA TYR A 52 1.24 -15.50 3.44
C TYR A 52 0.67 -14.87 4.72
N LEU A 53 -0.56 -15.16 5.08
CA LEU A 53 -1.05 -14.87 6.44
C LEU A 53 -0.31 -15.71 7.49
N ASN A 54 0.19 -16.90 7.12
CA ASN A 54 0.79 -17.84 8.05
C ASN A 54 2.25 -18.19 7.73
N HIS A 55 2.88 -17.50 6.77
CA HIS A 55 4.27 -17.76 6.37
C HIS A 55 5.07 -16.45 6.25
N THR A 56 6.33 -16.52 6.66
CA THR A 56 7.30 -15.43 6.44
C THR A 56 7.65 -15.31 4.96
N PHE A 57 8.34 -14.22 4.61
CA PHE A 57 8.92 -14.00 3.28
C PHE A 57 9.79 -15.18 2.80
N SER A 58 10.48 -15.87 3.71
CA SER A 58 11.30 -17.05 3.40
C SER A 58 10.53 -18.39 3.42
N GLY A 59 9.20 -18.36 3.47
CA GLY A 59 8.35 -19.57 3.44
C GLY A 59 8.28 -20.36 4.75
N LYS A 60 8.77 -19.81 5.88
CA LYS A 60 8.67 -20.47 7.19
C LYS A 60 7.34 -20.15 7.86
N GLN A 61 6.73 -21.11 8.54
CA GLN A 61 5.53 -20.86 9.33
C GLN A 61 5.73 -19.74 10.35
N SER A 62 4.77 -18.81 10.42
CA SER A 62 4.81 -17.67 11.32
C SER A 62 3.40 -17.08 11.50
N VAL A 63 3.00 -16.83 12.72
CA VAL A 63 1.76 -16.10 13.03
C VAL A 63 1.78 -14.64 12.63
N VAL A 64 2.96 -14.11 12.29
CA VAL A 64 3.13 -12.71 11.86
C VAL A 64 2.84 -12.55 10.36
N GLY A 65 3.09 -13.59 9.57
CA GLY A 65 2.90 -13.58 8.13
C GLY A 65 3.85 -12.65 7.38
N THR A 66 3.46 -12.29 6.16
CA THR A 66 4.14 -11.35 5.25
C THR A 66 3.09 -10.44 4.63
N LEU A 67 3.45 -9.21 4.24
CA LEU A 67 2.55 -8.36 3.47
C LEU A 67 2.36 -8.94 2.06
N PHE A 68 1.13 -8.94 1.57
CA PHE A 68 0.82 -9.52 0.27
C PHE A 68 -0.24 -8.75 -0.50
N SER A 69 -0.22 -8.90 -1.83
CA SER A 69 -1.29 -8.55 -2.75
C SER A 69 -1.81 -9.81 -3.45
N LEU A 70 -3.04 -9.76 -3.94
CA LEU A 70 -3.59 -10.84 -4.75
C LEU A 70 -3.00 -10.81 -6.17
N ALA A 71 -3.00 -11.97 -6.83
CA ALA A 71 -2.38 -12.16 -8.15
C ALA A 71 -3.03 -11.35 -9.29
N ASP A 72 -4.26 -10.87 -9.10
CA ASP A 72 -4.97 -10.00 -10.02
C ASP A 72 -4.58 -8.52 -9.92
N THR A 73 -3.74 -8.15 -8.96
CA THR A 73 -3.21 -6.78 -8.83
C THR A 73 -2.11 -6.54 -9.85
N ASP A 74 -2.32 -5.63 -10.80
CA ASP A 74 -1.31 -5.30 -11.81
C ASP A 74 -0.37 -4.20 -11.26
N TYR A 75 0.89 -4.55 -11.04
CA TYR A 75 1.95 -3.63 -10.63
C TYR A 75 2.70 -2.99 -11.79
N GLN A 76 2.68 -3.61 -12.96
CA GLN A 76 3.34 -3.10 -14.16
C GLN A 76 2.54 -1.94 -14.78
N THR A 77 1.23 -2.15 -14.92
CA THR A 77 0.29 -1.13 -15.41
C THR A 77 -0.81 -0.97 -14.36
N PRO A 78 -0.50 -0.35 -13.19
CA PRO A 78 -1.47 -0.31 -12.10
C PRO A 78 -2.75 0.35 -12.54
N GLY A 79 -3.84 -0.28 -12.14
CA GLY A 79 -5.15 0.33 -12.14
C GLY A 79 -5.21 1.52 -11.17
N ARG A 80 -6.43 1.89 -10.79
CA ARG A 80 -6.66 3.05 -9.90
C ARG A 80 -6.44 2.74 -8.42
N ASN A 81 -6.31 1.48 -8.05
CA ASN A 81 -6.11 1.03 -6.69
C ASN A 81 -5.22 -0.21 -6.64
N ILE A 82 -4.26 -0.22 -5.72
CA ILE A 82 -3.44 -1.36 -5.35
C ILE A 82 -3.81 -1.75 -3.92
N ALA A 83 -4.25 -2.98 -3.71
CA ALA A 83 -4.58 -3.49 -2.38
C ALA A 83 -3.41 -4.31 -1.81
N ILE A 84 -2.91 -3.91 -0.63
CA ILE A 84 -1.88 -4.62 0.11
C ILE A 84 -2.47 -5.03 1.45
N TYR A 85 -2.33 -6.31 1.78
CA TYR A 85 -2.85 -6.93 2.99
C TYR A 85 -1.73 -7.24 3.96
N GLY A 86 -2.04 -7.19 5.25
CA GLY A 86 -1.12 -7.56 6.31
C GLY A 86 -1.82 -7.70 7.65
N HIS A 87 -1.22 -8.48 8.54
CA HIS A 87 -1.78 -8.66 9.88
C HIS A 87 -1.75 -7.39 10.73
N HIS A 88 -2.79 -7.23 11.56
CA HIS A 88 -2.80 -6.43 12.75
C HIS A 88 -2.82 -7.36 13.98
N LEU A 89 -1.68 -7.53 14.63
CA LEU A 89 -1.50 -8.49 15.72
C LEU A 89 -1.22 -7.75 17.03
N ARG A 90 -2.20 -7.69 17.93
CA ARG A 90 -2.07 -7.02 19.24
C ARG A 90 -0.95 -7.55 20.12
N SER A 91 -0.58 -8.83 19.96
CA SER A 91 0.44 -9.51 20.77
C SER A 91 1.86 -9.47 20.20
N SER A 92 2.05 -8.95 18.99
CA SER A 92 3.34 -8.99 18.27
C SER A 92 4.15 -7.69 18.35
N GLY A 93 3.78 -6.77 19.24
CA GLY A 93 4.31 -5.41 19.23
C GLY A 93 3.79 -4.66 18.00
N GLU A 94 4.61 -3.75 17.45
CA GLU A 94 4.23 -2.92 16.30
C GLU A 94 4.58 -3.56 14.93
N LYS A 95 4.59 -4.89 14.83
CA LYS A 95 4.90 -5.58 13.58
C LYS A 95 3.77 -5.50 12.56
N MET A 96 4.12 -5.68 11.30
CA MET A 96 3.21 -5.59 10.15
C MET A 96 2.37 -4.32 10.21
N PHE A 97 1.06 -4.38 9.98
CA PHE A 97 0.18 -3.24 10.01
C PHE A 97 -0.29 -2.82 11.41
N THR A 98 0.23 -3.43 12.48
CA THR A 98 -0.12 -3.03 13.85
C THR A 98 0.28 -1.59 14.14
N SER A 99 1.42 -1.11 13.63
CA SER A 99 1.87 0.28 13.81
C SER A 99 0.98 1.31 13.10
N LEU A 100 0.14 0.90 12.13
CA LEU A 100 -0.83 1.80 11.49
C LEU A 100 -1.90 2.31 12.46
N MET A 101 -2.06 1.65 13.61
CA MET A 101 -2.96 2.14 14.66
C MET A 101 -2.55 3.52 15.22
N ARG A 102 -1.31 3.97 15.00
CA ARG A 102 -0.85 5.32 15.34
C ARG A 102 -1.61 6.40 14.59
N TYR A 103 -2.05 6.10 13.36
CA TYR A 103 -2.85 7.01 12.53
C TYR A 103 -4.27 7.28 13.08
N LYS A 104 -4.69 6.66 14.19
CA LYS A 104 -5.89 7.10 14.95
C LYS A 104 -5.70 8.46 15.60
N ASN A 105 -4.45 8.90 15.79
CA ASN A 105 -4.12 10.24 16.25
C ASN A 105 -3.86 11.15 15.04
N PRO A 106 -4.64 12.23 14.82
CA PRO A 106 -4.42 13.16 13.72
C PRO A 106 -3.06 13.88 13.81
N ASP A 107 -2.53 14.17 15.01
CA ASP A 107 -1.21 14.79 15.18
C ASP A 107 -0.11 13.89 14.61
N PHE A 108 -0.25 12.55 14.75
CA PHE A 108 0.70 11.61 14.14
C PHE A 108 0.64 11.64 12.61
N TYR A 109 -0.57 11.80 12.04
CA TYR A 109 -0.75 11.92 10.60
C TYR A 109 -0.07 13.18 10.05
N GLU A 110 -0.18 14.34 10.75
CA GLU A 110 0.40 15.61 10.28
C GLU A 110 1.90 15.51 9.97
N ASP A 111 2.64 14.71 10.76
CA ASP A 111 4.08 14.49 10.58
C ASP A 111 4.41 13.29 9.66
N ASN A 112 3.44 12.44 9.32
CA ASN A 112 3.68 11.14 8.70
C ASN A 112 2.69 10.82 7.57
N GLN A 113 2.70 11.60 6.49
CA GLN A 113 1.68 11.52 5.43
C GLN A 113 2.07 10.63 4.24
N THR A 114 3.31 10.08 4.21
CA THR A 114 3.86 9.47 3.00
C THR A 114 3.88 7.95 3.08
N ILE A 115 3.44 7.33 2.00
CA ILE A 115 3.64 5.91 1.69
C ILE A 115 4.58 5.80 0.51
N VAL A 116 5.65 5.02 0.63
CA VAL A 116 6.58 4.70 -0.46
C VAL A 116 6.41 3.25 -0.86
N LEU A 117 6.20 3.01 -2.15
CA LEU A 117 6.07 1.69 -2.74
C LEU A 117 7.07 1.54 -3.88
N ASP A 118 8.13 0.78 -3.63
CA ASP A 118 9.13 0.40 -4.63
C ASP A 118 8.76 -0.97 -5.20
N SER A 119 8.12 -1.00 -6.36
CA SER A 119 7.82 -2.26 -7.05
C SER A 119 8.96 -2.67 -7.97
N LEU A 120 8.90 -3.90 -8.51
CA LEU A 120 9.84 -4.36 -9.56
C LEU A 120 9.78 -3.49 -10.82
N TYR A 121 8.77 -2.65 -10.98
CA TYR A 121 8.52 -1.86 -12.20
C TYR A 121 8.74 -0.37 -12.00
N ARG A 122 8.51 0.17 -10.77
CA ARG A 122 8.58 1.61 -10.51
C ARG A 122 8.76 1.96 -9.04
N HIS A 123 9.31 3.13 -8.80
CA HIS A 123 9.19 3.86 -7.53
C HIS A 123 7.90 4.68 -7.51
N SER A 124 7.19 4.69 -6.41
CA SER A 124 5.97 5.48 -6.23
C SER A 124 5.89 6.04 -4.82
N GLU A 125 5.52 7.31 -4.72
CA GLU A 125 5.21 7.97 -3.46
C GLU A 125 3.73 8.38 -3.46
N TYR A 126 3.04 8.10 -2.36
CA TYR A 126 1.64 8.41 -2.18
C TYR A 126 1.44 9.26 -0.93
N THR A 127 0.53 10.22 -1.01
CA THR A 127 0.04 10.94 0.17
C THR A 127 -1.19 10.24 0.72
N ILE A 128 -1.22 10.01 2.03
CA ILE A 128 -2.37 9.41 2.69
C ILE A 128 -3.53 10.41 2.66
N PHE A 129 -4.61 10.08 1.97
CA PHE A 129 -5.78 10.95 1.85
C PHE A 129 -6.93 10.56 2.78
N ALA A 130 -6.95 9.33 3.32
CA ALA A 130 -7.96 8.88 4.27
C ALA A 130 -7.40 7.82 5.21
N VAL A 131 -7.85 7.85 6.47
CA VAL A 131 -7.58 6.82 7.47
C VAL A 131 -8.92 6.26 7.94
N VAL A 132 -9.21 5.01 7.58
CA VAL A 132 -10.51 4.38 7.84
C VAL A 132 -10.37 3.26 8.86
N ASN A 133 -11.23 3.26 9.87
CA ASN A 133 -11.34 2.17 10.84
C ASN A 133 -12.72 1.52 10.73
N MET A 134 -12.80 0.46 9.96
CA MET A 134 -14.05 -0.19 9.59
C MET A 134 -14.12 -1.64 10.09
N LYS A 135 -15.33 -2.20 10.11
CA LYS A 135 -15.54 -3.62 10.35
C LYS A 135 -15.53 -4.38 9.01
N THR A 136 -15.16 -5.64 9.08
CA THR A 136 -15.26 -6.54 7.92
C THR A 136 -16.70 -6.59 7.41
N GLY A 137 -16.87 -6.34 6.12
CA GLY A 137 -18.17 -6.35 5.45
C GLY A 137 -18.87 -5.01 5.33
N ASP A 138 -18.40 -3.94 5.99
CA ASP A 138 -19.00 -2.61 5.87
C ASP A 138 -18.71 -1.99 4.49
N TRP A 139 -17.52 -2.22 3.95
CA TRP A 139 -17.05 -1.71 2.67
C TRP A 139 -15.88 -2.55 2.17
N GLU A 140 -15.59 -2.51 0.87
CA GLU A 140 -14.49 -3.24 0.23
C GLU A 140 -13.40 -2.28 -0.30
N PRO A 141 -12.44 -1.86 0.54
CA PRO A 141 -11.35 -0.96 0.14
C PRO A 141 -10.34 -1.63 -0.81
N SER A 142 -10.38 -2.96 -0.90
CA SER A 142 -9.50 -3.78 -1.73
C SER A 142 -9.90 -3.84 -3.20
N ARG A 143 -11.00 -3.19 -3.59
CA ARG A 143 -11.46 -3.17 -4.97
C ARG A 143 -10.42 -2.56 -5.90
N THR A 144 -9.94 -3.33 -6.90
CA THR A 144 -8.90 -2.91 -7.85
C THR A 144 -9.48 -2.46 -9.20
N THR A 145 -10.72 -2.84 -9.52
CA THR A 145 -11.37 -2.56 -10.82
C THR A 145 -12.58 -1.67 -10.66
N PHE A 146 -12.76 -0.72 -11.59
CA PHE A 146 -13.84 0.25 -11.60
C PHE A 146 -14.44 0.36 -13.01
N SER A 147 -15.76 0.52 -13.12
CA SER A 147 -16.48 0.64 -14.40
C SER A 147 -16.27 2.01 -15.08
N GLY A 148 -15.48 2.91 -14.51
CA GLY A 148 -15.18 4.23 -15.04
C GLY A 148 -14.89 5.25 -13.93
N ASP A 149 -14.69 6.52 -14.33
CA ASP A 149 -14.30 7.59 -13.41
C ASP A 149 -15.33 7.83 -12.30
N ALA A 150 -16.61 7.82 -12.64
CA ALA A 150 -17.66 8.03 -11.65
C ALA A 150 -17.67 6.95 -10.55
N ALA A 151 -17.42 5.70 -10.92
CA ALA A 151 -17.33 4.60 -9.95
C ALA A 151 -16.09 4.70 -9.06
N PHE A 152 -14.96 5.14 -9.62
CA PHE A 152 -13.74 5.41 -8.86
C PHE A 152 -13.92 6.59 -7.92
N MET A 153 -14.47 7.70 -8.38
CA MET A 153 -14.72 8.88 -7.52
C MET A 153 -15.72 8.58 -6.41
N ALA A 154 -16.73 7.74 -6.66
CA ALA A 154 -17.63 7.28 -5.61
C ALA A 154 -16.88 6.45 -4.54
N PHE A 155 -15.92 5.65 -4.94
CA PHE A 155 -15.05 4.90 -4.03
C PHE A 155 -14.15 5.84 -3.20
N VAL A 156 -13.50 6.83 -3.82
CA VAL A 156 -12.69 7.86 -3.13
C VAL A 156 -13.53 8.66 -2.14
N ASN A 157 -14.71 9.14 -2.57
CA ASN A 157 -15.63 9.89 -1.73
C ASN A 157 -16.10 9.06 -0.53
N ARG A 158 -16.30 7.75 -0.72
CA ARG A 158 -16.61 6.83 0.37
C ARG A 158 -15.47 6.75 1.37
N ALA A 159 -14.22 6.60 0.91
CA ALA A 159 -13.05 6.59 1.78
C ALA A 159 -12.93 7.88 2.59
N ASN A 160 -13.11 9.04 1.96
CA ASN A 160 -13.11 10.33 2.63
C ASN A 160 -14.23 10.45 3.70
N SER A 161 -15.45 10.02 3.37
CA SER A 161 -16.57 10.08 4.30
C SER A 161 -16.46 9.17 5.52
N GLU A 162 -15.71 8.08 5.40
CA GLU A 162 -15.45 7.10 6.47
C GLU A 162 -14.11 7.38 7.20
N SER A 163 -13.35 8.38 6.75
CA SER A 163 -12.07 8.74 7.38
C SER A 163 -12.31 9.23 8.81
N LEU A 164 -11.38 8.87 9.71
CA LEU A 164 -11.44 9.24 11.13
C LEU A 164 -11.33 10.75 11.34
N TYR A 165 -10.76 11.45 10.38
CA TYR A 165 -10.59 12.91 10.35
C TYR A 165 -10.39 13.38 8.91
N ASP A 166 -10.56 14.68 8.69
CA ASP A 166 -10.26 15.32 7.42
C ASP A 166 -8.73 15.44 7.27
N THR A 167 -8.19 14.93 6.19
CA THR A 167 -6.75 15.02 5.88
C THR A 167 -6.39 16.26 5.08
N GLY A 168 -7.36 16.97 4.53
CA GLY A 168 -7.16 18.11 3.64
C GLY A 168 -6.59 17.74 2.26
N VAL A 169 -6.43 16.44 1.94
CA VAL A 169 -5.89 15.98 0.67
C VAL A 169 -7.02 15.81 -0.34
N GLU A 170 -6.92 16.52 -1.46
CA GLU A 170 -7.82 16.36 -2.61
C GLU A 170 -7.29 15.24 -3.53
N VAL A 171 -8.20 14.37 -4.03
CA VAL A 171 -7.89 13.22 -4.91
C VAL A 171 -8.57 13.38 -6.26
#